data_8dccfda004ed78924deb19bf02c95103
#
_entry.id   8dccfda004ed78924deb19bf02c95103
#
_cell.length_a   1.000
_cell.length_b   1.000
_cell.length_c   1.000
_cell.angle_alpha   90.00
_cell.angle_beta   90.00
_cell.angle_gamma   90.00
#
_symmetry.space_group_name_H-M   'P 1'
#
loop_
_entity.id
_entity.type
_entity.pdbx_description
1 polymer ?
#
loop_
_entity_poly.entity_id
_entity_poly.type
_entity_poly.pdbx_seq_one_letter_code
_entity_poly.pdbx_strand_id
1 'polypeptide(L)'
;LGINKVTDAASNSVFLLNGTEHSSYSNTFTINNTFEVHLKAVSPEGRPATLGFKANVDAVADNIQELVDSYNSMVDTANEYRESQPTSQKLLSDMSGVAQHFKNDFEAIGLIINSDSTISVDRDLLADAVESDDATESFHVLNRFKNALSVKANQASLNPMQYVDKVIVAYKNPGKNFATPYITSMYSGLM
;
A
#
# COMPACT_ATOMS: atom_id res chain seq x y z
N LEU A 1 -61.03 18.96 -20.45
CA LEU A 1 -59.89 18.37 -19.80
C LEU A 1 -59.69 16.95 -20.30
N GLY A 2 -58.76 16.71 -21.27
CA GLY A 2 -58.53 15.43 -21.97
C GLY A 2 -57.81 14.38 -21.18
N ILE A 3 -58.08 14.23 -19.90
CA ILE A 3 -57.40 13.30 -18.98
C ILE A 3 -57.81 11.83 -19.25
N ASN A 4 -58.87 11.59 -20.03
CA ASN A 4 -59.37 10.22 -20.28
C ASN A 4 -58.73 9.55 -21.50
N LYS A 5 -57.81 10.16 -22.19
CA LYS A 5 -57.16 9.57 -23.36
C LYS A 5 -55.74 9.17 -22.99
N VAL A 6 -55.60 8.07 -22.25
CA VAL A 6 -54.31 7.42 -22.08
C VAL A 6 -53.98 6.76 -23.42
N THR A 7 -53.06 7.31 -24.17
CA THR A 7 -52.60 6.76 -25.45
C THR A 7 -51.63 5.60 -25.24
N ASP A 8 -50.87 5.63 -24.12
CA ASP A 8 -49.99 4.56 -23.72
C ASP A 8 -50.15 4.29 -22.22
N ALA A 9 -50.39 3.05 -21.87
CA ALA A 9 -50.45 2.61 -20.48
C ALA A 9 -49.04 2.58 -19.89
N ALA A 10 -48.89 3.03 -18.64
CA ALA A 10 -47.63 2.88 -17.93
C ALA A 10 -47.28 1.37 -17.83
N SER A 11 -46.09 1.03 -18.22
CA SER A 11 -45.55 -0.34 -18.14
C SER A 11 -44.29 -0.39 -17.32
N ASN A 12 -44.03 -1.54 -16.71
CA ASN A 12 -42.75 -1.78 -16.02
C ASN A 12 -41.61 -1.85 -17.03
N SER A 13 -40.44 -1.49 -16.63
CA SER A 13 -39.24 -1.82 -17.39
C SER A 13 -38.94 -3.32 -17.24
N VAL A 14 -38.75 -4.00 -18.36
CA VAL A 14 -38.36 -5.42 -18.40
C VAL A 14 -36.97 -5.52 -19.02
N PHE A 15 -36.09 -6.26 -18.39
CA PHE A 15 -34.72 -6.43 -18.86
C PHE A 15 -34.19 -7.82 -18.53
N LEU A 16 -33.19 -8.27 -19.28
CA LEU A 16 -32.48 -9.51 -19.01
C LEU A 16 -31.15 -9.17 -18.27
N LEU A 17 -30.93 -9.78 -17.12
CA LEU A 17 -29.67 -9.70 -16.40
C LEU A 17 -29.06 -11.11 -16.38
N ASN A 18 -27.91 -11.28 -17.01
CA ASN A 18 -27.22 -12.57 -17.17
C ASN A 18 -28.18 -13.68 -17.74
N GLY A 19 -29.04 -13.28 -18.67
CA GLY A 19 -29.99 -14.20 -19.33
C GLY A 19 -31.29 -14.47 -18.53
N THR A 20 -31.42 -13.92 -17.32
CA THR A 20 -32.62 -14.02 -16.50
C THR A 20 -33.48 -12.77 -16.65
N GLU A 21 -34.79 -12.94 -16.87
CA GLU A 21 -35.73 -11.83 -16.99
C GLU A 21 -36.02 -11.21 -15.62
N HIS A 22 -35.96 -9.91 -15.56
CA HIS A 22 -36.28 -9.07 -14.40
C HIS A 22 -37.24 -7.96 -14.81
N SER A 23 -38.07 -7.53 -13.85
CA SER A 23 -39.00 -6.41 -14.04
C SER A 23 -38.83 -5.40 -12.90
N SER A 24 -38.86 -4.11 -13.25
CA SER A 24 -38.80 -3.00 -12.28
C SER A 24 -39.90 -1.99 -12.57
N TYR A 25 -40.46 -1.39 -11.52
CA TYR A 25 -41.40 -0.27 -11.61
C TYR A 25 -40.73 1.04 -12.06
N SER A 26 -39.39 1.07 -12.09
CA SER A 26 -38.58 2.23 -12.46
C SER A 26 -37.57 1.86 -13.54
N ASN A 27 -37.20 2.84 -14.37
CA ASN A 27 -36.06 2.71 -15.27
C ASN A 27 -34.70 2.80 -14.53
N THR A 28 -34.74 3.11 -13.24
CA THR A 28 -33.55 3.14 -12.37
C THR A 28 -33.70 2.07 -11.30
N PHE A 29 -32.73 1.19 -11.18
CA PHE A 29 -32.72 0.11 -10.19
C PHE A 29 -31.27 -0.19 -9.76
N THR A 30 -31.13 -0.85 -8.61
CA THR A 30 -29.83 -1.21 -8.05
C THR A 30 -29.56 -2.70 -8.22
N ILE A 31 -28.36 -3.04 -8.66
CA ILE A 31 -27.87 -4.41 -8.73
C ILE A 31 -26.98 -4.67 -7.51
N ASN A 32 -27.32 -5.70 -6.72
CA ASN A 32 -26.58 -6.14 -5.53
C ASN A 32 -26.29 -5.02 -4.50
N ASN A 33 -27.15 -4.00 -4.45
CA ASN A 33 -26.93 -2.77 -3.63
C ASN A 33 -25.60 -2.06 -3.86
N THR A 34 -24.94 -2.31 -4.99
CA THR A 34 -23.62 -1.77 -5.30
C THR A 34 -23.66 -0.85 -6.51
N PHE A 35 -24.51 -1.16 -7.49
CA PHE A 35 -24.58 -0.42 -8.75
C PHE A 35 -25.99 0.08 -9.01
N GLU A 36 -26.11 1.38 -9.30
CA GLU A 36 -27.33 1.96 -9.83
C GLU A 36 -27.26 1.94 -11.37
N VAL A 37 -28.25 1.33 -11.99
CA VAL A 37 -28.39 1.23 -13.43
C VAL A 37 -29.60 2.04 -13.87
N HIS A 38 -29.40 2.92 -14.85
CA HIS A 38 -30.44 3.73 -15.45
C HIS A 38 -30.69 3.31 -16.91
N LEU A 39 -31.85 2.72 -17.19
CA LEU A 39 -32.23 2.30 -18.53
C LEU A 39 -32.69 3.53 -19.33
N LYS A 40 -32.03 3.81 -20.45
CA LYS A 40 -32.36 4.95 -21.32
C LYS A 40 -33.12 4.57 -22.57
N ALA A 41 -32.96 3.33 -23.03
CA ALA A 41 -33.57 2.83 -24.26
C ALA A 41 -33.60 1.29 -24.25
N VAL A 42 -34.33 0.73 -25.18
CA VAL A 42 -34.35 -0.72 -25.45
C VAL A 42 -33.08 -1.08 -26.21
N SER A 43 -32.39 -2.13 -25.76
CA SER A 43 -31.17 -2.63 -26.44
C SER A 43 -31.55 -3.18 -27.83
N PRO A 44 -30.71 -2.97 -28.86
CA PRO A 44 -30.90 -3.62 -30.16
C PRO A 44 -30.89 -5.14 -30.00
N GLU A 45 -31.71 -5.81 -30.80
CA GLU A 45 -31.81 -7.27 -30.78
C GLU A 45 -30.44 -7.93 -31.03
N GLY A 46 -30.08 -8.89 -30.20
CA GLY A 46 -28.77 -9.58 -30.27
C GLY A 46 -27.53 -8.78 -29.86
N ARG A 47 -27.73 -7.57 -29.32
CA ARG A 47 -26.60 -6.72 -28.79
C ARG A 47 -26.87 -6.31 -27.34
N PRO A 48 -26.65 -7.22 -26.38
CA PRO A 48 -26.76 -6.86 -24.97
C PRO A 48 -25.69 -5.85 -24.59
N ALA A 49 -26.00 -4.95 -23.64
CA ALA A 49 -24.99 -4.12 -23.00
C ALA A 49 -24.20 -5.00 -22.02
N THR A 50 -22.90 -4.99 -22.13
CA THR A 50 -22.02 -5.65 -21.17
C THR A 50 -21.50 -4.61 -20.19
N LEU A 51 -21.75 -4.82 -18.90
CA LEU A 51 -21.17 -4.03 -17.83
C LEU A 51 -19.94 -4.76 -17.31
N GLY A 52 -18.80 -4.13 -17.41
CA GLY A 52 -17.53 -4.62 -16.87
C GLY A 52 -16.98 -3.63 -15.85
N PHE A 53 -16.16 -4.14 -14.94
CA PHE A 53 -15.36 -3.30 -14.06
C PHE A 53 -14.02 -3.09 -14.72
N LYS A 54 -13.58 -1.83 -14.76
CA LYS A 54 -12.21 -1.49 -15.08
C LYS A 54 -11.55 -1.02 -13.77
N ALA A 55 -10.35 -1.51 -13.50
CA ALA A 55 -9.58 -1.00 -12.39
C ALA A 55 -9.37 0.52 -12.56
N ASN A 56 -9.50 1.26 -11.48
CA ASN A 56 -9.14 2.68 -11.48
C ASN A 56 -7.61 2.76 -11.34
N VAL A 57 -6.94 2.85 -12.49
CA VAL A 57 -5.47 2.87 -12.57
C VAL A 57 -4.89 4.01 -11.73
N ASP A 58 -5.50 5.21 -11.79
CA ASP A 58 -5.02 6.37 -11.04
C ASP A 58 -5.10 6.13 -9.52
N ALA A 59 -6.23 5.61 -9.03
CA ALA A 59 -6.38 5.32 -7.61
C ALA A 59 -5.41 4.22 -7.13
N VAL A 60 -5.15 3.21 -7.96
CA VAL A 60 -4.15 2.17 -7.65
C VAL A 60 -2.75 2.77 -7.62
N ALA A 61 -2.40 3.60 -8.61
CA ALA A 61 -1.11 4.26 -8.69
C ALA A 61 -0.87 5.20 -7.50
N ASP A 62 -1.87 5.97 -7.08
CA ASP A 62 -1.76 6.86 -5.94
C ASP A 62 -1.54 6.11 -4.63
N ASN A 63 -2.27 5.01 -4.40
CA ASN A 63 -2.07 4.15 -3.21
C ASN A 63 -0.67 3.50 -3.19
N ILE A 64 -0.15 3.11 -4.34
CA ILE A 64 1.21 2.55 -4.48
C ILE A 64 2.24 3.65 -4.22
N GLN A 65 2.01 4.86 -4.74
CA GLN A 65 2.89 6.00 -4.51
C GLN A 65 2.98 6.33 -3.01
N GLU A 66 1.87 6.33 -2.27
CA GLU A 66 1.87 6.54 -0.82
C GLU A 66 2.71 5.49 -0.07
N LEU A 67 2.62 4.22 -0.49
CA LEU A 67 3.46 3.15 0.08
C LEU A 67 4.94 3.39 -0.21
N VAL A 68 5.27 3.74 -1.44
CA VAL A 68 6.63 4.04 -1.89
C VAL A 68 7.19 5.26 -1.17
N ASP A 69 6.42 6.33 -1.05
CA ASP A 69 6.83 7.55 -0.35
C ASP A 69 7.10 7.29 1.14
N SER A 70 6.28 6.46 1.77
CA SER A 70 6.49 6.04 3.16
C SER A 70 7.79 5.26 3.34
N TYR A 71 8.09 4.34 2.41
CA TYR A 71 9.33 3.60 2.40
C TYR A 71 10.54 4.53 2.15
N ASN A 72 10.46 5.39 1.14
CA ASN A 72 11.53 6.33 0.79
C ASN A 72 11.83 7.30 1.94
N SER A 73 10.79 7.84 2.59
CA SER A 73 10.97 8.71 3.76
C SER A 73 11.77 8.03 4.89
N MET A 74 11.59 6.74 5.08
CA MET A 74 12.35 5.97 6.06
C MET A 74 13.81 5.76 5.61
N VAL A 75 14.05 5.49 4.32
CA VAL A 75 15.39 5.39 3.72
C VAL A 75 16.12 6.73 3.85
N ASP A 76 15.46 7.83 3.53
CA ASP A 76 16.01 9.19 3.61
C ASP A 76 16.39 9.54 5.06
N THR A 77 15.50 9.24 6.02
CA THR A 77 15.78 9.42 7.43
C THR A 77 17.02 8.63 7.88
N ALA A 78 17.14 7.37 7.47
CA ALA A 78 18.29 6.54 7.80
C ALA A 78 19.60 7.08 7.17
N ASN A 79 19.52 7.65 5.97
CA ASN A 79 20.64 8.28 5.28
C ASN A 79 21.04 9.61 5.95
N GLU A 80 20.10 10.43 6.39
CA GLU A 80 20.35 11.70 7.07
C GLU A 80 21.18 11.51 8.35
N TYR A 81 20.86 10.48 9.12
CA TYR A 81 21.58 10.18 10.38
C TYR A 81 22.83 9.32 10.20
N ARG A 82 23.19 8.93 8.98
CA ARG A 82 24.28 8.02 8.66
C ARG A 82 25.64 8.48 9.20
N GLU A 83 25.93 9.78 9.11
CA GLU A 83 27.22 10.34 9.56
C GLU A 83 27.26 10.58 11.06
N SER A 84 26.14 10.99 11.65
CA SER A 84 26.04 11.28 13.09
C SER A 84 25.81 10.05 13.95
N GLN A 85 25.17 9.04 13.38
CA GLN A 85 24.86 7.77 14.05
C GLN A 85 25.14 6.58 13.10
N PRO A 86 26.38 6.09 13.02
CA PRO A 86 26.75 4.98 12.13
C PRO A 86 25.91 3.72 12.31
N THR A 87 25.36 3.48 13.50
CA THR A 87 24.48 2.33 13.76
C THR A 87 23.13 2.46 13.02
N SER A 88 22.73 3.67 12.58
CA SER A 88 21.55 3.87 11.74
C SER A 88 21.66 3.18 10.38
N GLN A 89 22.89 2.91 9.91
CA GLN A 89 23.12 2.12 8.69
C GLN A 89 22.52 0.71 8.76
N LYS A 90 22.39 0.17 9.98
CA LYS A 90 21.71 -1.11 10.18
C LYS A 90 20.24 -1.03 9.80
N LEU A 91 19.55 0.08 10.14
CA LEU A 91 18.16 0.29 9.74
C LEU A 91 18.05 0.35 8.22
N LEU A 92 18.90 1.12 7.57
CA LEU A 92 18.96 1.20 6.11
C LEU A 92 19.20 -0.18 5.47
N SER A 93 20.18 -0.93 5.99
CA SER A 93 20.48 -2.29 5.51
C SER A 93 19.31 -3.25 5.69
N ASP A 94 18.65 -3.21 6.84
CA ASP A 94 17.50 -4.06 7.14
C ASP A 94 16.31 -3.74 6.22
N MET A 95 16.05 -2.46 5.94
CA MET A 95 14.93 -2.02 5.09
C MET A 95 15.23 -2.23 3.61
N SER A 96 16.43 -1.86 3.14
CA SER A 96 16.84 -2.11 1.75
C SER A 96 16.90 -3.60 1.44
N GLY A 97 17.32 -4.43 2.41
CA GLY A 97 17.31 -5.88 2.26
C GLY A 97 15.90 -6.45 2.04
N VAL A 98 14.89 -5.87 2.70
CA VAL A 98 13.49 -6.24 2.42
C VAL A 98 13.11 -5.88 0.98
N ALA A 99 13.40 -4.66 0.53
CA ALA A 99 13.07 -4.22 -0.85
C ALA A 99 13.80 -5.07 -1.89
N GLN A 100 15.09 -5.32 -1.71
CA GLN A 100 15.90 -6.14 -2.63
C GLN A 100 15.36 -7.58 -2.79
N HIS A 101 14.75 -8.14 -1.76
CA HIS A 101 14.12 -9.46 -1.84
C HIS A 101 12.97 -9.50 -2.87
N PHE A 102 12.30 -8.38 -3.09
CA PHE A 102 11.18 -8.25 -4.02
C PHE A 102 11.55 -7.63 -5.37
N LYS A 103 12.83 -7.40 -5.63
CA LYS A 103 13.30 -6.63 -6.79
C LYS A 103 12.68 -7.08 -8.12
N ASN A 104 12.75 -8.36 -8.44
CA ASN A 104 12.25 -8.88 -9.72
C ASN A 104 10.71 -8.74 -9.83
N ASP A 105 10.01 -8.99 -8.74
CA ASP A 105 8.56 -8.86 -8.70
C ASP A 105 8.14 -7.38 -8.81
N PHE A 106 8.94 -6.46 -8.26
CA PHE A 106 8.73 -5.02 -8.35
C PHE A 106 8.93 -4.50 -9.77
N GLU A 107 10.02 -4.90 -10.43
CA GLU A 107 10.29 -4.51 -11.80
C GLU A 107 9.14 -4.93 -12.73
N ALA A 108 8.49 -6.06 -12.46
CA ALA A 108 7.35 -6.54 -13.26
C ALA A 108 6.10 -5.65 -13.15
N ILE A 109 5.98 -4.86 -12.09
CA ILE A 109 4.83 -3.95 -11.85
C ILE A 109 5.22 -2.46 -11.89
N GLY A 110 6.38 -2.14 -12.47
CA GLY A 110 6.83 -0.76 -12.64
C GLY A 110 7.43 -0.11 -11.39
N LEU A 111 7.88 -0.89 -10.39
CA LEU A 111 8.61 -0.38 -9.24
C LEU A 111 10.11 -0.64 -9.39
N ILE A 112 10.91 0.40 -9.36
CA ILE A 112 12.35 0.32 -9.61
C ILE A 112 13.11 0.67 -8.33
N ILE A 113 13.98 -0.24 -7.87
CA ILE A 113 14.85 0.02 -6.72
C ILE A 113 16.11 0.74 -7.22
N ASN A 114 16.31 1.97 -6.74
CA ASN A 114 17.43 2.82 -7.09
C ASN A 114 18.72 2.42 -6.31
N SER A 115 19.86 2.96 -6.76
CA SER A 115 21.16 2.70 -6.13
C SER A 115 21.30 3.23 -4.69
N ASP A 116 20.51 4.23 -4.34
CA ASP A 116 20.41 4.79 -2.98
C ASP A 116 19.43 4.04 -2.07
N SER A 117 18.89 2.93 -2.54
CA SER A 117 17.88 2.10 -1.89
C SER A 117 16.47 2.69 -1.84
N THR A 118 16.23 3.82 -2.49
CA THR A 118 14.86 4.33 -2.70
C THR A 118 14.13 3.52 -3.78
N ILE A 119 12.81 3.65 -3.83
CA ILE A 119 11.97 3.05 -4.88
C ILE A 119 11.38 4.18 -5.71
N SER A 120 11.42 4.06 -7.02
CA SER A 120 10.71 4.92 -7.97
C SER A 120 9.60 4.15 -8.66
N VAL A 121 8.55 4.88 -9.06
CA VAL A 121 7.37 4.32 -9.73
C VAL A 121 7.41 4.72 -11.20
N ASP A 122 7.45 3.74 -12.08
CA ASP A 122 7.19 3.91 -13.50
C ASP A 122 5.68 3.78 -13.73
N ARG A 123 5.01 4.92 -13.94
CA ARG A 123 3.55 4.96 -14.05
C ARG A 123 3.02 4.27 -15.31
N ASP A 124 3.79 4.23 -16.38
CA ASP A 124 3.36 3.60 -17.61
C ASP A 124 3.37 2.07 -17.46
N LEU A 125 4.48 1.51 -16.95
CA LEU A 125 4.56 0.08 -16.63
C LEU A 125 3.55 -0.34 -15.56
N LEU A 126 3.32 0.53 -14.57
CA LEU A 126 2.32 0.27 -13.54
C LEU A 126 0.90 0.23 -14.12
N ALA A 127 0.57 1.15 -15.04
CA ALA A 127 -0.71 1.15 -15.72
C ALA A 127 -0.94 -0.13 -16.51
N ASP A 128 0.07 -0.56 -17.27
CA ASP A 128 0.02 -1.81 -18.01
C ASP A 128 -0.18 -3.02 -17.11
N ALA A 129 0.50 -3.05 -15.95
CA ALA A 129 0.35 -4.12 -14.96
C ALA A 129 -1.06 -4.14 -14.32
N VAL A 130 -1.66 -2.97 -14.05
CA VAL A 130 -3.04 -2.85 -13.51
C VAL A 130 -4.09 -3.31 -14.51
N GLU A 131 -3.88 -3.07 -15.80
CA GLU A 131 -4.80 -3.45 -16.87
C GLU A 131 -4.60 -4.90 -17.34
N SER A 132 -3.58 -5.59 -16.87
CA SER A 132 -3.30 -6.99 -17.26
C SER A 132 -4.33 -7.96 -16.66
N ASP A 133 -4.55 -9.08 -17.34
CA ASP A 133 -5.44 -10.15 -16.87
C ASP A 133 -4.94 -10.78 -15.54
N ASP A 134 -3.62 -10.73 -15.30
CA ASP A 134 -2.95 -11.29 -14.12
C ASP A 134 -2.70 -10.23 -13.02
N ALA A 135 -3.35 -9.06 -13.11
CA ALA A 135 -3.13 -7.94 -12.19
C ALA A 135 -3.22 -8.35 -10.71
N THR A 136 -4.22 -9.16 -10.35
CA THR A 136 -4.43 -9.60 -8.96
C THR A 136 -3.23 -10.38 -8.43
N GLU A 137 -2.67 -11.30 -9.23
CA GLU A 137 -1.48 -12.09 -8.89
C GLU A 137 -0.25 -11.19 -8.77
N SER A 138 -0.05 -10.33 -9.78
CA SER A 138 1.09 -9.41 -9.83
C SER A 138 1.15 -8.48 -8.63
N PHE A 139 0.01 -7.96 -8.17
CA PHE A 139 -0.05 -7.06 -7.02
C PHE A 139 -0.04 -7.75 -5.66
N HIS A 140 -0.11 -9.09 -5.59
CA HIS A 140 0.11 -9.83 -4.35
C HIS A 140 1.48 -9.55 -3.71
N VAL A 141 2.48 -9.19 -4.52
CA VAL A 141 3.82 -8.81 -4.02
C VAL A 141 3.76 -7.62 -3.08
N LEU A 142 2.92 -6.62 -3.36
CA LEU A 142 2.80 -5.42 -2.50
C LEU A 142 2.31 -5.75 -1.09
N ASN A 143 1.37 -6.70 -0.97
CA ASN A 143 0.93 -7.18 0.35
C ASN A 143 2.04 -7.92 1.09
N ARG A 144 2.82 -8.74 0.39
CA ARG A 144 3.98 -9.44 0.96
C ARG A 144 5.04 -8.43 1.42
N PHE A 145 5.34 -7.45 0.60
CA PHE A 145 6.27 -6.38 0.93
C PHE A 145 5.81 -5.56 2.13
N LYS A 146 4.57 -5.07 2.14
CA LYS A 146 3.97 -4.35 3.27
C LYS A 146 4.07 -5.15 4.56
N ASN A 147 3.76 -6.44 4.52
CA ASN A 147 3.85 -7.32 5.69
C ASN A 147 5.30 -7.48 6.16
N ALA A 148 6.26 -7.66 5.25
CA ALA A 148 7.67 -7.78 5.57
C ALA A 148 8.21 -6.48 6.20
N LEU A 149 7.85 -5.31 5.65
CA LEU A 149 8.18 -4.01 6.24
C LEU A 149 7.56 -3.84 7.63
N SER A 150 6.29 -4.21 7.81
CA SER A 150 5.61 -4.13 9.10
C SER A 150 6.31 -4.98 10.17
N VAL A 151 6.76 -6.18 9.82
CA VAL A 151 7.52 -7.04 10.72
C VAL A 151 8.83 -6.36 11.12
N LYS A 152 9.57 -5.78 10.17
CA LYS A 152 10.82 -5.07 10.45
C LYS A 152 10.60 -3.82 11.28
N ALA A 153 9.59 -3.01 10.95
CA ALA A 153 9.23 -1.83 11.73
C ALA A 153 8.87 -2.17 13.18
N ASN A 154 8.10 -3.24 13.38
CA ASN A 154 7.77 -3.72 14.72
C ASN A 154 9.02 -4.20 15.47
N GLN A 155 9.94 -4.92 14.82
CA GLN A 155 11.22 -5.31 15.41
C GLN A 155 12.06 -4.10 15.83
N ALA A 156 12.12 -3.07 14.97
CA ALA A 156 12.82 -1.82 15.27
C ALA A 156 12.17 -1.07 16.44
N SER A 157 10.84 -1.02 16.50
CA SER A 157 10.10 -0.40 17.58
C SER A 157 10.30 -1.12 18.93
N LEU A 158 10.37 -2.45 18.92
CA LEU A 158 10.59 -3.23 20.14
C LEU A 158 12.02 -3.12 20.68
N ASN A 159 13.00 -2.89 19.81
CA ASN A 159 14.40 -2.75 20.21
C ASN A 159 15.12 -1.63 19.43
N PRO A 160 14.73 -0.37 19.66
CA PRO A 160 15.30 0.79 18.95
C PRO A 160 16.79 0.97 19.20
N MET A 161 17.31 0.46 20.33
CA MET A 161 18.73 0.56 20.70
C MET A 161 19.67 -0.23 19.77
N GLN A 162 19.14 -1.04 18.85
CA GLN A 162 19.94 -1.68 17.80
C GLN A 162 20.29 -0.72 16.65
N TYR A 163 19.58 0.39 16.53
CA TYR A 163 19.66 1.33 15.42
C TYR A 163 20.19 2.71 15.81
N VAL A 164 20.58 2.89 17.06
CA VAL A 164 21.17 4.13 17.58
C VAL A 164 22.50 3.84 18.28
N ASP A 165 23.43 4.79 18.15
CA ASP A 165 24.71 4.67 18.84
C ASP A 165 24.54 4.89 20.34
N LYS A 166 25.22 4.05 21.11
CA LYS A 166 25.23 4.19 22.57
C LYS A 166 26.10 5.37 22.96
N VAL A 167 25.50 6.40 23.54
CA VAL A 167 26.25 7.48 24.16
C VAL A 167 26.68 7.01 25.54
N ILE A 168 27.98 6.73 25.70
CA ILE A 168 28.54 6.43 27.00
C ILE A 168 28.85 7.80 27.67
N VAL A 169 27.98 8.22 28.57
CA VAL A 169 28.23 9.39 29.39
C VAL A 169 29.15 8.97 30.54
N ALA A 170 30.46 9.32 30.42
CA ALA A 170 31.38 9.18 31.53
C ALA A 170 31.15 10.32 32.52
N TYR A 171 30.49 10.05 33.64
CA TYR A 171 30.40 11.00 34.74
C TYR A 171 31.77 11.12 35.36
N LYS A 172 32.40 12.31 35.28
CA LYS A 172 33.59 12.63 36.11
C LYS A 172 33.17 12.51 37.57
N ASN A 173 33.78 11.57 38.28
CA ASN A 173 33.57 11.44 39.72
C ASN A 173 33.97 12.74 40.41
N PRO A 174 33.05 13.52 41.01
CA PRO A 174 33.38 14.84 41.59
C PRO A 174 34.19 14.76 42.88
N GLY A 175 34.47 13.57 43.41
CA GLY A 175 35.22 13.41 44.65
C GLY A 175 36.39 12.46 44.47
N LYS A 176 37.58 13.01 44.37
CA LYS A 176 38.84 12.23 44.39
C LYS A 176 39.07 11.44 45.68
N ASN A 177 38.23 11.58 46.68
CA ASN A 177 38.51 11.11 48.04
C ASN A 177 37.62 9.99 48.54
N PHE A 178 36.62 9.61 47.78
CA PHE A 178 35.91 8.37 48.09
C PHE A 178 36.20 7.42 46.95
N ALA A 179 37.33 6.75 47.06
CA ALA A 179 37.62 5.58 46.29
C ALA A 179 36.34 4.72 46.33
N THR A 180 35.70 4.56 45.23
CA THR A 180 34.65 3.61 45.03
C THR A 180 35.24 2.35 44.40
N PRO A 181 36.04 1.55 45.12
CA PRO A 181 36.40 0.21 44.67
C PRO A 181 35.12 -0.64 44.47
N TYR A 182 34.07 -0.29 45.19
CA TYR A 182 32.77 -0.96 45.11
C TYR A 182 32.06 -0.80 43.78
N ILE A 183 32.08 0.38 43.18
CA ILE A 183 31.36 0.58 41.91
C ILE A 183 32.14 -0.05 40.75
N THR A 184 33.45 0.02 40.76
CA THR A 184 34.28 -0.62 39.73
C THR A 184 34.20 -2.14 39.78
N SER A 185 34.07 -2.72 40.98
CA SER A 185 33.91 -4.17 41.12
C SER A 185 32.52 -4.68 40.75
N MET A 186 31.47 -3.87 40.88
CA MET A 186 30.12 -4.22 40.43
C MET A 186 30.00 -4.24 38.89
N TYR A 187 30.77 -3.38 38.19
CA TYR A 187 30.73 -3.36 36.72
C TYR A 187 31.70 -4.34 36.05
N SER A 188 32.76 -4.73 36.70
CA SER A 188 33.71 -5.72 36.18
C SER A 188 33.24 -7.16 36.32
N GLY A 189 32.16 -7.42 37.05
CA GLY A 189 31.52 -8.73 37.18
C GLY A 189 30.39 -9.00 36.19
N LEU A 190 30.11 -8.06 35.27
CA LEU A 190 29.04 -8.13 34.30
C LEU A 190 29.55 -8.16 32.83
N MET A 191 30.84 -8.42 32.62
CA MET A 191 31.38 -8.73 31.29
C MET A 191 31.72 -10.21 31.17
#